data_84c05e9179ba1b55b38afa2d25d08291
#
_entry.id   84c05e9179ba1b55b38afa2d25d08291
#
_cell.length_a   1.000
_cell.length_b   1.000
_cell.length_c   1.000
_cell.angle_alpha   90.00
_cell.angle_beta   90.00
_cell.angle_gamma   90.00
#
_symmetry.space_group_name_H-M   'P 1'
#
loop_
_entity.id
_entity.type
_entity.pdbx_description
1 polymer ?
#
loop_
_entity_poly.entity_id
_entity_poly.type
_entity_poly.pdbx_seq_one_letter_code
_entity_poly.pdbx_strand_id
1 'polypeptide(L)'
;MEGRRKRNFRGREISLVAGAALSLSLLAGLALADARFQVSQRGRAFEPGELSIKRGDILQIVNDDGDLMHHAYIESDQFNFDSGDQEPGAKVDIPFTVSGNFTVLCGIHPKMKLIVHVN
;
A
#
# COMPACT_ATOMS: atom_id res chain seq x y z
N MET A 1 -58.61 -56.83 -32.79
CA MET A 1 -57.75 -56.96 -31.59
C MET A 1 -56.71 -55.91 -31.62
N GLU A 2 -56.92 -54.92 -30.84
CA GLU A 2 -56.05 -53.76 -30.80
C GLU A 2 -54.94 -53.93 -29.77
N GLY A 3 -53.73 -53.97 -30.27
CA GLY A 3 -52.56 -53.91 -29.43
C GLY A 3 -52.23 -52.48 -29.02
N ARG A 4 -52.54 -52.10 -27.79
CA ARG A 4 -52.14 -50.83 -27.21
C ARG A 4 -50.60 -50.78 -27.10
N ARG A 5 -49.95 -50.02 -27.92
CA ARG A 5 -48.55 -49.64 -27.71
C ARG A 5 -48.47 -48.68 -26.55
N LYS A 6 -47.95 -49.16 -25.45
CA LYS A 6 -47.48 -48.27 -24.37
C LYS A 6 -46.28 -47.50 -24.84
N ARG A 7 -46.43 -46.22 -25.02
CA ARG A 7 -45.30 -45.31 -25.23
C ARG A 7 -44.62 -45.10 -23.86
N ASN A 8 -43.49 -45.68 -23.73
CA ASN A 8 -42.59 -45.36 -22.63
C ASN A 8 -42.02 -43.98 -22.88
N PHE A 9 -42.53 -42.98 -22.19
CA PHE A 9 -41.84 -41.72 -22.05
C PHE A 9 -40.66 -41.94 -21.12
N ARG A 10 -39.49 -42.11 -21.69
CA ARG A 10 -38.24 -41.96 -20.95
C ARG A 10 -38.09 -40.47 -20.67
N GLY A 11 -38.33 -40.07 -19.47
CA GLY A 11 -37.99 -38.75 -18.97
C GLY A 11 -36.46 -38.57 -19.17
N ARG A 12 -36.09 -37.64 -20.00
CA ARG A 12 -34.71 -37.19 -20.04
C ARG A 12 -34.45 -36.47 -18.74
N GLU A 13 -33.73 -37.13 -17.86
CA GLU A 13 -33.17 -36.44 -16.73
C GLU A 13 -32.10 -35.49 -17.23
N ILE A 14 -32.45 -34.23 -17.26
CA ILE A 14 -31.46 -33.19 -17.53
C ILE A 14 -30.70 -33.00 -16.22
N SER A 15 -29.56 -33.64 -16.10
CA SER A 15 -28.62 -33.37 -15.05
C SER A 15 -28.05 -31.98 -15.27
N LEU A 16 -28.59 -31.00 -14.56
CA LEU A 16 -27.96 -29.69 -14.44
C LEU A 16 -26.73 -29.86 -13.54
N VAL A 17 -25.60 -30.15 -14.14
CA VAL A 17 -24.33 -29.96 -13.49
C VAL A 17 -24.04 -28.47 -13.50
N ALA A 18 -24.63 -27.77 -12.54
CA ALA A 18 -24.27 -26.39 -12.30
C ALA A 18 -22.83 -26.38 -11.80
N GLY A 19 -21.93 -25.87 -12.64
CA GLY A 19 -20.51 -25.86 -12.35
C GLY A 19 -20.18 -25.10 -11.08
N ALA A 20 -19.68 -25.82 -10.10
CA ALA A 20 -19.04 -25.25 -8.92
C ALA A 20 -17.66 -24.63 -9.23
N ALA A 21 -17.31 -24.43 -10.49
CA ALA A 21 -15.98 -24.01 -10.92
C ALA A 21 -15.74 -22.49 -10.81
N LEU A 22 -16.75 -21.69 -10.45
CA LEU A 22 -16.66 -20.23 -10.43
C LEU A 22 -16.20 -19.61 -9.09
N SER A 23 -16.10 -20.41 -8.03
CA SER A 23 -15.77 -19.87 -6.70
C SER A 23 -14.28 -19.82 -6.38
N LEU A 24 -13.41 -20.42 -7.17
CA LEU A 24 -11.96 -20.45 -6.93
C LEU A 24 -11.19 -19.29 -7.54
N SER A 25 -11.75 -18.57 -8.49
CA SER A 25 -11.05 -17.47 -9.17
C SER A 25 -11.04 -16.16 -8.40
N LEU A 26 -11.84 -16.02 -7.34
CA LEU A 26 -11.91 -14.81 -6.53
C LEU A 26 -10.84 -14.70 -5.44
N LEU A 27 -10.18 -15.81 -5.07
CA LEU A 27 -9.13 -15.83 -4.05
C LEU A 27 -7.74 -15.48 -4.60
N ALA A 28 -7.53 -15.58 -5.90
CA ALA A 28 -6.24 -15.26 -6.52
C ALA A 28 -6.01 -13.75 -6.71
N GLY A 29 -7.00 -12.90 -6.44
CA GLY A 29 -6.94 -11.46 -6.63
C GLY A 29 -6.69 -10.64 -5.37
N LEU A 30 -6.46 -11.28 -4.20
CA LEU A 30 -6.12 -10.56 -2.97
C LEU A 30 -4.62 -10.31 -2.90
N ALA A 31 -4.09 -9.54 -3.84
CA ALA A 31 -2.81 -8.90 -3.66
C ALA A 31 -2.98 -7.89 -2.52
N LEU A 32 -2.19 -8.05 -1.43
CA LEU A 32 -2.12 -7.05 -0.39
C LEU A 32 -1.66 -5.74 -1.02
N ALA A 33 -2.52 -4.72 -1.00
CA ALA A 33 -2.13 -3.38 -1.38
C ALA A 33 -1.04 -2.90 -0.42
N ASP A 34 -0.04 -2.18 -0.95
CA ASP A 34 0.96 -1.52 -0.14
C ASP A 34 0.28 -0.55 0.83
N ALA A 35 0.74 -0.53 2.07
CA ALA A 35 0.21 0.37 3.07
C ALA A 35 0.79 1.78 2.90
N ARG A 36 0.00 2.77 3.31
CA ARG A 36 0.41 4.17 3.33
C ARG A 36 0.45 4.68 4.76
N PHE A 37 1.56 5.26 5.13
CA PHE A 37 1.78 5.87 6.45
C PHE A 37 1.98 7.37 6.30
N GLN A 38 1.60 8.12 7.32
CA GLN A 38 1.78 9.57 7.32
C GLN A 38 2.66 10.00 8.48
N VAL A 39 3.61 10.90 8.20
CA VAL A 39 4.46 11.56 9.19
C VAL A 39 4.30 13.06 9.02
N SER A 40 4.13 13.73 10.16
CA SER A 40 4.00 15.18 10.23
C SER A 40 5.34 15.85 10.48
N GLN A 41 5.58 16.96 9.82
CA GLN A 41 6.64 17.92 10.16
C GLN A 41 5.99 19.08 10.89
N ARG A 42 6.23 19.18 12.18
CA ARG A 42 5.67 20.23 13.02
C ARG A 42 6.63 20.61 14.13
N GLY A 43 6.81 21.91 14.36
CA GLY A 43 7.65 22.42 15.44
C GLY A 43 9.12 21.98 15.31
N ARG A 44 9.64 21.86 14.11
CA ARG A 44 11.00 21.38 13.81
C ARG A 44 11.23 19.94 14.30
N ALA A 45 10.22 19.10 14.16
CA ALA A 45 10.29 17.68 14.49
C ALA A 45 9.50 16.86 13.46
N PHE A 46 9.90 15.62 13.27
CA PHE A 46 9.07 14.59 12.63
C PHE A 46 8.23 13.90 13.69
N GLU A 47 6.94 13.71 13.43
CA GLU A 47 6.04 12.98 14.33
C GLU A 47 5.21 11.94 13.54
N PRO A 48 5.35 10.66 13.86
CA PRO A 48 6.32 10.09 14.81
C PRO A 48 7.78 10.26 14.35
N GLY A 49 8.72 10.21 15.29
CA GLY A 49 10.17 10.27 14.99
C GLY A 49 10.79 8.94 14.59
N GLU A 50 10.04 7.87 14.68
CA GLU A 50 10.47 6.51 14.33
C GLU A 50 9.25 5.67 13.94
N LEU A 51 9.38 4.84 12.91
CA LEU A 51 8.33 3.90 12.50
C LEU A 51 8.92 2.69 11.78
N SER A 52 8.15 1.61 11.76
CA SER A 52 8.45 0.40 11.01
C SER A 52 7.41 0.20 9.92
N ILE A 53 7.87 -0.05 8.72
CA ILE A 53 7.05 -0.30 7.54
C ILE A 53 7.56 -1.53 6.79
N LYS A 54 6.86 -1.95 5.77
CA LYS A 54 7.29 -3.04 4.88
C LYS A 54 7.83 -2.47 3.58
N ARG A 55 8.71 -3.21 2.95
CA ARG A 55 9.16 -2.90 1.59
C ARG A 55 7.95 -2.80 0.64
N GLY A 56 7.89 -1.73 -0.11
CA GLY A 56 6.77 -1.39 -1.00
C GLY A 56 5.78 -0.41 -0.39
N ASP A 57 5.80 -0.20 0.92
CA ASP A 57 4.95 0.78 1.58
C ASP A 57 5.34 2.22 1.20
N ILE A 58 4.38 3.11 1.28
CA ILE A 58 4.55 4.52 1.00
C ILE A 58 4.51 5.31 2.30
N LEU A 59 5.51 6.15 2.51
CA LEU A 59 5.53 7.13 3.57
C LEU A 59 5.19 8.50 3.00
N GLN A 60 4.09 9.09 3.46
CA GLN A 60 3.73 10.46 3.14
C GLN A 60 4.22 11.41 4.25
N ILE A 61 5.04 12.37 3.88
CA ILE A 61 5.51 13.41 4.82
C ILE A 61 4.75 14.70 4.51
N VAL A 62 4.16 15.29 5.55
CA VAL A 62 3.32 16.48 5.45
C VAL A 62 3.96 17.61 6.27
N ASN A 63 4.15 18.75 5.64
CA ASN A 63 4.51 19.97 6.37
C ASN A 63 3.25 20.55 7.03
N ASP A 64 3.09 20.28 8.32
CA ASP A 64 1.97 20.76 9.13
C ASP A 64 2.26 22.07 9.89
N ASP A 65 3.40 22.68 9.63
CA ASP A 65 3.69 24.03 10.13
C ASP A 65 3.00 25.09 9.25
N GLY A 66 2.55 26.17 9.89
CA GLY A 66 1.88 27.25 9.18
C GLY A 66 2.84 28.26 8.51
N ASP A 67 4.09 28.30 8.97
CA ASP A 67 5.06 29.34 8.63
C ASP A 67 6.50 28.85 8.42
N LEU A 68 6.77 27.58 8.65
CA LEU A 68 8.09 27.00 8.48
C LEU A 68 8.17 26.17 7.21
N MET A 69 9.20 26.41 6.43
CA MET A 69 9.60 25.54 5.33
C MET A 69 10.35 24.32 5.89
N HIS A 70 10.13 23.18 5.29
CA HIS A 70 10.85 21.94 5.58
C HIS A 70 11.46 21.35 4.31
N HIS A 71 12.25 20.32 4.49
CA HIS A 71 12.91 19.59 3.42
C HIS A 71 13.19 18.18 3.94
N ALA A 72 12.79 17.17 3.22
CA ALA A 72 13.02 15.78 3.61
C ALA A 72 13.99 15.12 2.63
N TYR A 73 15.06 14.54 3.13
CA TYR A 73 15.99 13.80 2.30
C TYR A 73 16.55 12.57 3.01
N ILE A 74 16.95 11.61 2.19
CA ILE A 74 17.60 10.38 2.62
C ILE A 74 18.86 10.21 1.78
N GLU A 75 19.99 10.02 2.44
CA GLU A 75 21.25 9.66 1.79
C GLU A 75 21.73 8.31 2.34
N SER A 76 21.84 7.32 1.48
CA SER A 76 22.41 6.02 1.81
C SER A 76 22.98 5.36 0.58
N ASP A 77 23.78 4.31 0.77
CA ASP A 77 24.33 3.53 -0.34
C ASP A 77 23.27 2.77 -1.15
N GLN A 78 22.10 2.51 -0.54
CA GLN A 78 21.07 1.67 -1.12
C GLN A 78 19.85 2.44 -1.62
N PHE A 79 19.57 3.60 -1.03
CA PHE A 79 18.35 4.35 -1.30
C PHE A 79 18.57 5.84 -1.02
N ASN A 80 18.28 6.67 -2.00
CA ASN A 80 18.39 8.12 -1.89
C ASN A 80 17.05 8.76 -2.26
N PHE A 81 16.71 9.83 -1.55
CA PHE A 81 15.52 10.61 -1.81
C PHE A 81 15.74 12.07 -1.42
N ASP A 82 15.15 12.98 -2.17
CA ASP A 82 15.18 14.41 -1.89
C ASP A 82 13.83 15.02 -2.28
N SER A 83 13.13 15.59 -1.31
CA SER A 83 11.83 16.23 -1.57
C SER A 83 11.96 17.61 -2.23
N GLY A 84 13.14 18.22 -2.17
CA GLY A 84 13.25 19.65 -2.33
C GLY A 84 12.57 20.40 -1.18
N ASP A 85 12.39 21.70 -1.34
CA ASP A 85 11.73 22.52 -0.34
C ASP A 85 10.24 22.17 -0.24
N GLN A 86 9.78 22.00 0.99
CA GLN A 86 8.39 21.75 1.33
C GLN A 86 7.80 22.97 2.02
N GLU A 87 6.99 23.73 1.30
CA GLU A 87 6.24 24.83 1.86
C GLU A 87 5.17 24.36 2.84
N PRO A 88 4.65 25.25 3.72
CA PRO A 88 3.52 24.92 4.59
C PRO A 88 2.37 24.24 3.83
N GLY A 89 1.92 23.10 4.33
CA GLY A 89 0.87 22.28 3.71
C GLY A 89 1.35 21.32 2.62
N ALA A 90 2.59 21.39 2.18
CA ALA A 90 3.12 20.49 1.16
C ALA A 90 3.19 19.05 1.66
N LYS A 91 2.88 18.11 0.75
CA LYS A 91 2.93 16.67 0.98
C LYS A 91 3.88 16.04 -0.03
N VAL A 92 4.67 15.07 0.44
CA VAL A 92 5.54 14.28 -0.42
C VAL A 92 5.39 12.80 -0.09
N ASP A 93 5.30 11.96 -1.12
CA ASP A 93 5.24 10.53 -0.99
C ASP A 93 6.61 9.92 -1.26
N ILE A 94 7.06 9.08 -0.34
CA ILE A 94 8.30 8.33 -0.46
C ILE A 94 7.96 6.84 -0.53
N PRO A 95 8.07 6.20 -1.71
CA PRO A 95 7.93 4.76 -1.82
C PRO A 95 9.24 4.08 -1.36
N PHE A 96 9.17 3.29 -0.30
CA PHE A 96 10.32 2.55 0.20
C PHE A 96 10.43 1.20 -0.50
N THR A 97 11.27 1.13 -1.50
CA THR A 97 11.44 -0.06 -2.36
C THR A 97 12.54 -1.01 -1.91
N VAL A 98 13.30 -0.62 -0.89
CA VAL A 98 14.46 -1.34 -0.38
C VAL A 98 14.31 -1.56 1.12
N SER A 99 14.54 -2.79 1.59
CA SER A 99 14.59 -3.10 3.02
C SER A 99 15.85 -2.54 3.66
N GLY A 100 15.75 -2.15 4.90
CA GLY A 100 16.86 -1.59 5.67
C GLY A 100 16.39 -0.55 6.68
N ASN A 101 17.35 0.10 7.31
CA ASN A 101 17.11 1.21 8.22
C ASN A 101 17.58 2.50 7.57
N PHE A 102 16.68 3.45 7.48
CA PHE A 102 16.95 4.73 6.84
C PHE A 102 16.66 5.89 7.77
N THR A 103 17.47 6.93 7.65
CA THR A 103 17.26 8.18 8.38
C THR A 103 16.80 9.25 7.42
N VAL A 104 15.63 9.82 7.70
CA VAL A 104 15.12 11.00 6.99
C VAL A 104 15.56 12.22 7.77
N LEU A 105 16.20 13.14 7.07
CA LEU A 105 16.70 14.40 7.62
C LEU A 105 15.97 15.59 6.98
N CYS A 106 16.00 16.73 7.65
CA CYS A 106 15.56 17.99 7.08
C CYS A 106 16.79 18.85 6.73
N GLY A 107 16.89 19.30 5.48
CA GLY A 107 18.00 20.12 5.02
C GLY A 107 18.04 21.52 5.62
N ILE A 108 16.93 21.99 6.20
CA ILE A 108 16.79 23.33 6.78
C ILE A 108 16.96 23.30 8.30
N HIS A 109 16.53 22.22 8.94
CA HIS A 109 16.57 22.04 10.39
C HIS A 109 17.39 20.79 10.74
N PRO A 110 18.70 20.90 10.97
CA PRO A 110 19.59 19.73 11.06
C PRO A 110 19.31 18.77 12.21
N LYS A 111 18.55 19.19 13.22
CA LYS A 111 18.19 18.33 14.36
C LYS A 111 16.94 17.46 14.09
N MET A 112 16.22 17.73 13.03
CA MET A 112 15.05 16.92 12.66
C MET A 112 15.50 15.57 12.08
N LYS A 113 15.10 14.49 12.72
CA LYS A 113 15.40 13.11 12.33
C LYS A 113 14.18 12.23 12.42
N LEU A 114 14.01 11.40 11.43
CA LEU A 114 13.03 10.32 11.40
C LEU A 114 13.74 9.02 11.07
N ILE A 115 13.58 8.01 11.91
CA ILE A 115 14.13 6.68 11.67
C ILE A 115 13.04 5.81 11.06
N VAL A 116 13.30 5.23 9.91
CA VAL A 116 12.38 4.34 9.20
C VAL A 116 13.01 2.96 9.09
N HIS A 117 12.37 1.98 9.74
CA HIS A 117 12.72 0.56 9.61
C HIS A 117 11.87 -0.07 8.52
N VAL A 118 12.50 -0.52 7.45
CA VAL A 118 11.82 -1.15 6.30
C VAL A 118 12.11 -2.65 6.33
N ASN A 119 11.11 -3.43 6.62
CA ASN A 119 11.21 -4.90 6.72
C ASN A 119 11.03 -5.62 5.39
#